data_fae9582786e0206754ca8718e58bbec3
#
_entry.id   fae9582786e0206754ca8718e58bbec3
#
_cell.length_a   1.000
_cell.length_b   1.000
_cell.length_c   1.000
_cell.angle_alpha   90.00
_cell.angle_beta   90.00
_cell.angle_gamma   90.00
#
_symmetry.space_group_name_H-M   'P 1'
#
loop_
_entity.id
_entity.type
_entity.pdbx_description
1 polymer ?
#
loop_
_entity_poly.entity_id
_entity_poly.type
_entity_poly.pdbx_seq_one_letter_code
_entity_poly.pdbx_strand_id
1 'polypeptide(L)'
;MARLIRYLTLLTAPFMLASCLLVPTKFVSTLDIGADRSFAFTYVGEVQLLQTGKPDFSGEETDMPSDDGVVQDWNDDDVPHLHPVAIQPDKNSTGDATEEEQLKRLAETLSKEYGFRSVRYVGNRSLAIDYRISGRLDHSFVFPFNPDGEAVVPFLAVELRGKDRVRVKAPGFANDNNSTSALGNAGSPNGPSPGASLDGRFTLTTDAEIVSQNQEEGTKPTADGRHRIVWAVTPATREAPMAVLRVRPLP
;
A
#
# COMPACT_ATOMS: atom_id res chain seq x y z
N MET A 1 20.41 38.18 -7.43
CA MET A 1 19.42 37.20 -7.85
C MET A 1 19.99 35.82 -8.21
N ALA A 2 21.17 35.71 -8.80
CA ALA A 2 21.76 34.41 -9.17
C ALA A 2 22.15 33.47 -8.00
N ARG A 3 22.33 33.99 -6.78
CA ARG A 3 22.67 33.16 -5.62
C ARG A 3 21.43 32.50 -4.94
N LEU A 4 20.25 33.09 -5.07
CA LEU A 4 19.01 32.52 -4.53
C LEU A 4 18.51 31.31 -5.35
N ILE A 5 18.72 31.31 -6.64
CA ILE A 5 18.35 30.21 -7.55
C ILE A 5 19.17 28.96 -7.25
N ARG A 6 20.44 29.14 -6.85
CA ARG A 6 21.37 28.03 -6.55
C ARG A 6 21.05 27.28 -5.27
N TYR A 7 20.34 27.91 -4.31
CA TYR A 7 19.88 27.27 -3.09
C TYR A 7 18.50 26.61 -3.27
N LEU A 8 17.71 27.08 -4.23
CA LEU A 8 16.41 26.48 -4.52
C LEU A 8 16.56 25.15 -5.27
N THR A 9 17.59 24.98 -6.10
CA THR A 9 17.89 23.71 -6.78
C THR A 9 18.57 22.68 -5.88
N LEU A 10 19.15 23.08 -4.74
CA LEU A 10 19.73 22.13 -3.77
C LEU A 10 18.67 21.54 -2.81
N LEU A 11 17.49 22.14 -2.72
CA LEU A 11 16.41 21.68 -1.86
C LEU A 11 15.47 20.67 -2.56
N THR A 12 15.64 20.49 -3.87
CA THR A 12 14.97 19.44 -4.66
C THR A 12 15.84 18.20 -4.83
N ALA A 13 16.83 17.99 -3.97
CA ALA A 13 17.59 16.75 -3.89
C ALA A 13 16.65 15.60 -3.48
N PRO A 14 16.77 14.48 -4.11
CA PRO A 14 15.70 13.60 -4.54
C PRO A 14 15.06 12.90 -3.36
N PHE A 15 13.83 13.22 -3.09
CA PHE A 15 12.90 12.30 -2.48
C PHE A 15 12.57 11.19 -3.51
N MET A 16 13.60 10.50 -3.97
CA MET A 16 13.45 9.19 -4.59
C MET A 16 13.24 8.19 -3.44
N LEU A 17 12.16 8.36 -2.69
CA LEU A 17 11.62 7.30 -1.86
C LEU A 17 11.23 6.19 -2.82
N ALA A 18 12.01 5.12 -2.82
CA ALA A 18 11.59 3.88 -3.42
C ALA A 18 10.18 3.62 -2.90
N SER A 19 9.18 3.62 -3.79
CA SER A 19 7.78 3.38 -3.43
C SER A 19 7.71 1.97 -2.84
N CYS A 20 7.64 1.88 -1.51
CA CYS A 20 7.53 0.62 -0.80
C CYS A 20 6.06 0.25 -0.71
N LEU A 21 5.69 -0.88 -1.30
CA LEU A 21 4.35 -1.45 -1.18
C LEU A 21 4.28 -2.26 0.11
N LEU A 22 3.35 -1.90 1.01
CA LEU A 22 3.01 -2.71 2.18
C LEU A 22 2.04 -3.81 1.77
N VAL A 23 2.35 -5.05 2.13
CA VAL A 23 1.52 -6.22 1.84
C VAL A 23 1.28 -7.00 3.13
N PRO A 24 0.02 -7.34 3.47
CA PRO A 24 -0.26 -8.21 4.60
C PRO A 24 0.25 -9.64 4.30
N THR A 25 0.78 -10.29 5.32
CA THR A 25 1.22 -11.70 5.22
C THR A 25 0.42 -12.57 6.17
N LYS A 26 0.83 -12.70 7.41
CA LYS A 26 0.10 -13.46 8.44
C LYS A 26 -0.70 -12.51 9.31
N PHE A 27 -2.04 -12.67 9.37
CA PHE A 27 -2.83 -11.73 10.13
C PHE A 27 -4.18 -12.30 10.63
N VAL A 28 -4.69 -11.67 11.69
CA VAL A 28 -6.07 -11.74 12.11
C VAL A 28 -6.61 -10.31 12.16
N SER A 29 -7.68 -10.06 11.40
CA SER A 29 -8.32 -8.75 11.35
C SER A 29 -9.80 -8.88 11.66
N THR A 30 -10.32 -7.96 12.47
CA THR A 30 -11.73 -7.90 12.83
C THR A 30 -12.29 -6.50 12.59
N LEU A 31 -13.49 -6.44 12.06
CA LEU A 31 -14.25 -5.22 11.90
C LEU A 31 -15.64 -5.43 12.52
N ASP A 32 -15.98 -4.58 13.42
CA ASP A 32 -17.27 -4.52 14.06
C ASP A 32 -18.00 -3.26 13.60
N ILE A 33 -19.21 -3.38 13.08
CA ILE A 33 -20.01 -2.24 12.63
C ILE A 33 -21.42 -2.36 13.22
N GLY A 34 -21.79 -1.38 14.04
CA GLY A 34 -23.14 -1.26 14.57
C GLY A 34 -24.12 -0.62 13.59
N ALA A 35 -25.41 -1.01 13.69
CA ALA A 35 -26.49 -0.35 12.96
C ALA A 35 -26.55 1.15 13.26
N ASP A 36 -26.08 1.58 14.43
CA ASP A 36 -25.97 2.97 14.86
C ASP A 36 -24.75 3.71 14.29
N ARG A 37 -23.94 3.06 13.45
CA ARG A 37 -22.67 3.51 12.87
C ARG A 37 -21.47 3.47 13.81
N SER A 38 -21.61 2.94 15.03
CA SER A 38 -20.42 2.63 15.83
C SER A 38 -19.55 1.62 15.08
N PHE A 39 -18.22 1.75 15.19
CA PHE A 39 -17.30 0.76 14.63
C PHE A 39 -16.11 0.52 15.54
N ALA A 40 -15.56 -0.66 15.43
CA ALA A 40 -14.26 -1.01 15.99
C ALA A 40 -13.51 -1.88 14.97
N PHE A 41 -12.25 -1.55 14.75
CA PHE A 41 -11.38 -2.28 13.84
C PHE A 41 -10.11 -2.71 14.56
N THR A 42 -9.68 -3.95 14.31
CA THR A 42 -8.40 -4.47 14.76
C THR A 42 -7.65 -5.14 13.62
N TYR A 43 -6.33 -4.97 13.61
CA TYR A 43 -5.42 -5.72 12.77
C TYR A 43 -4.24 -6.16 13.63
N VAL A 44 -4.05 -7.46 13.74
CA VAL A 44 -2.90 -8.06 14.42
C VAL A 44 -2.23 -9.00 13.44
N GLY A 45 -1.00 -8.69 13.06
CA GLY A 45 -0.32 -9.49 12.06
C GLY A 45 0.98 -8.90 11.57
N GLU A 46 1.50 -9.51 10.53
CA GLU A 46 2.72 -9.11 9.86
C GLU A 46 2.40 -8.44 8.53
N VAL A 47 3.17 -7.41 8.21
CA VAL A 47 3.18 -6.76 6.90
C VAL A 47 4.59 -6.81 6.34
N GLN A 48 4.71 -7.08 5.06
CA GLN A 48 5.97 -7.09 4.34
C GLN A 48 6.09 -5.86 3.45
N LEU A 49 7.28 -5.24 3.44
CA LEU A 49 7.60 -4.16 2.53
C LEU A 49 8.19 -4.75 1.24
N LEU A 50 7.47 -4.61 0.14
CA LEU A 50 7.95 -4.95 -1.19
C LEU A 50 8.56 -3.71 -1.82
N GLN A 51 9.77 -3.83 -2.38
CA GLN A 51 10.31 -2.79 -3.26
C GLN A 51 9.61 -2.90 -4.61
N THR A 52 8.94 -1.85 -5.00
CA THR A 52 8.57 -1.67 -6.39
C THR A 52 9.86 -1.37 -7.15
N GLY A 53 10.21 -2.21 -8.12
CA GLY A 53 11.42 -2.02 -8.92
C GLY A 53 11.43 -0.61 -9.48
N LYS A 54 12.62 0.02 -9.55
CA LYS A 54 12.79 1.23 -10.35
C LYS A 54 12.20 0.97 -11.72
N PRO A 55 11.37 1.88 -12.27
CA PRO A 55 11.02 1.78 -13.67
C PRO A 55 12.33 1.74 -14.45
N ASP A 56 12.54 0.64 -15.16
CA ASP A 56 13.70 0.47 -16.02
C ASP A 56 13.49 1.41 -17.22
N PHE A 57 14.03 2.62 -17.12
CA PHE A 57 14.12 3.56 -18.23
C PHE A 57 15.31 3.23 -19.15
N SER A 58 15.79 2.00 -19.17
CA SER A 58 16.58 1.51 -20.27
C SER A 58 15.65 1.41 -21.48
N GLY A 59 15.35 2.56 -22.10
CA GLY A 59 14.72 2.60 -23.40
C GLY A 59 15.60 1.77 -24.33
N GLU A 60 15.06 0.69 -24.85
CA GLU A 60 15.55 0.15 -26.12
C GLU A 60 15.58 1.34 -27.07
N GLU A 61 16.76 1.77 -27.42
CA GLU A 61 16.96 2.54 -28.64
C GLU A 61 16.41 1.66 -29.76
N THR A 62 15.14 1.87 -30.10
CA THR A 62 14.61 1.37 -31.34
C THR A 62 15.41 2.03 -32.44
N ASP A 63 16.25 1.22 -33.11
CA ASP A 63 16.87 1.56 -34.39
C ASP A 63 15.80 2.18 -35.29
N MET A 64 15.79 3.51 -35.37
CA MET A 64 15.12 4.19 -36.45
C MET A 64 15.98 4.07 -37.71
N PRO A 65 15.43 3.63 -38.84
CA PRO A 65 16.16 3.61 -40.08
C PRO A 65 16.61 5.05 -40.41
N SER A 66 17.91 5.22 -40.64
CA SER A 66 18.52 6.46 -41.11
C SER A 66 17.96 6.83 -42.47
N ASP A 67 17.14 7.89 -42.49
CA ASP A 67 16.80 8.60 -43.74
C ASP A 67 17.91 9.61 -44.02
N ASP A 68 18.58 9.41 -45.16
CA ASP A 68 19.63 10.27 -45.67
C ASP A 68 19.09 11.65 -46.04
N GLY A 69 19.34 12.67 -45.22
CA GLY A 69 18.88 14.03 -45.48
C GLY A 69 19.76 15.09 -44.88
N VAL A 70 20.82 15.49 -45.63
CA VAL A 70 21.47 16.81 -45.65
C VAL A 70 21.93 17.39 -44.31
N VAL A 71 23.24 17.23 -44.09
CA VAL A 71 24.03 17.90 -43.05
C VAL A 71 24.20 19.37 -43.42
N GLN A 72 23.74 20.29 -42.60
CA GLN A 72 24.30 21.66 -42.55
C GLN A 72 25.33 21.73 -41.42
N ASP A 73 26.53 21.99 -41.86
CA ASP A 73 27.74 22.27 -41.11
C ASP A 73 27.55 23.51 -40.22
N TRP A 74 27.58 23.34 -38.90
CA TRP A 74 27.79 24.41 -37.92
C TRP A 74 29.04 24.09 -37.13
N ASN A 75 30.18 24.68 -37.56
CA ASN A 75 31.37 24.80 -36.75
C ASN A 75 31.05 25.68 -35.53
N ASP A 76 31.12 25.12 -34.34
CA ASP A 76 31.23 25.89 -33.10
C ASP A 76 32.29 25.22 -32.21
N ASP A 77 33.52 25.67 -32.36
CA ASP A 77 34.62 25.45 -31.42
C ASP A 77 34.32 26.31 -30.19
N ASP A 78 34.01 25.72 -29.08
CA ASP A 78 34.16 26.19 -27.70
C ASP A 78 33.03 25.66 -26.76
N VAL A 79 32.99 24.36 -26.53
CA VAL A 79 32.28 23.80 -25.37
C VAL A 79 33.26 22.95 -24.56
N PRO A 80 33.53 23.27 -23.29
CA PRO A 80 34.38 22.44 -22.45
C PRO A 80 33.75 21.07 -22.26
N HIS A 81 34.41 20.02 -22.70
CA HIS A 81 34.02 18.64 -22.43
C HIS A 81 34.09 18.37 -20.93
N LEU A 82 32.92 18.43 -20.26
CA LEU A 82 32.78 17.93 -18.92
C LEU A 82 32.72 16.39 -19.00
N HIS A 83 33.81 15.74 -18.67
CA HIS A 83 33.82 14.30 -18.47
C HIS A 83 32.91 13.98 -17.26
N PRO A 84 31.88 13.17 -17.41
CA PRO A 84 31.15 12.70 -16.25
C PRO A 84 32.08 11.80 -15.43
N VAL A 85 32.49 12.26 -14.26
CA VAL A 85 33.11 11.40 -13.25
C VAL A 85 32.04 10.41 -12.81
N ALA A 86 32.10 9.21 -13.35
CA ALA A 86 31.30 8.10 -12.88
C ALA A 86 31.77 7.76 -11.46
N ILE A 87 31.06 8.26 -10.46
CA ILE A 87 31.17 7.76 -9.09
C ILE A 87 30.53 6.37 -9.14
N GLN A 88 31.38 5.35 -9.27
CA GLN A 88 30.94 3.97 -9.08
C GLN A 88 30.56 3.81 -7.61
N PRO A 89 29.31 3.46 -7.26
CA PRO A 89 29.01 3.07 -5.90
C PRO A 89 29.71 1.76 -5.62
N ASP A 90 30.54 1.73 -4.58
CA ASP A 90 31.16 0.52 -4.07
C ASP A 90 30.10 -0.55 -3.83
N LYS A 91 30.17 -1.63 -4.60
CA LYS A 91 29.34 -2.82 -4.48
C LYS A 91 29.81 -3.71 -3.32
N ASN A 92 29.86 -3.22 -2.10
CA ASN A 92 30.08 -4.08 -0.95
C ASN A 92 29.30 -3.61 0.29
N SER A 93 28.24 -4.34 0.61
CA SER A 93 27.74 -4.67 1.96
C SER A 93 27.31 -3.56 2.94
N THR A 94 27.01 -2.36 2.51
CA THR A 94 26.49 -1.32 3.43
C THR A 94 24.97 -1.07 3.25
N GLY A 95 24.35 -1.63 2.22
CA GLY A 95 22.93 -1.41 1.92
C GLY A 95 21.97 -2.07 2.91
N ASP A 96 22.26 -3.29 3.34
CA ASP A 96 21.32 -4.08 4.15
C ASP A 96 21.23 -3.57 5.60
N ALA A 97 22.37 -3.17 6.19
CA ALA A 97 22.37 -2.62 7.55
C ALA A 97 21.65 -1.26 7.62
N THR A 98 21.82 -0.40 6.63
CA THR A 98 21.12 0.90 6.56
C THR A 98 19.63 0.75 6.31
N GLU A 99 19.19 -0.23 5.50
CA GLU A 99 17.78 -0.51 5.26
C GLU A 99 17.10 -1.05 6.55
N GLU A 100 17.72 -1.99 7.22
CA GLU A 100 17.20 -2.52 8.49
C GLU A 100 17.04 -1.43 9.55
N GLU A 101 18.01 -0.54 9.67
CA GLU A 101 17.92 0.61 10.58
C GLU A 101 16.77 1.56 10.20
N GLN A 102 16.54 1.80 8.91
CA GLN A 102 15.41 2.61 8.42
C GLN A 102 14.08 1.96 8.79
N LEU A 103 13.95 0.65 8.61
CA LEU A 103 12.73 -0.09 8.97
C LEU A 103 12.48 -0.12 10.48
N LYS A 104 13.53 -0.20 11.30
CA LYS A 104 13.41 -0.06 12.76
C LYS A 104 12.94 1.33 13.16
N ARG A 105 13.47 2.38 12.54
CA ARG A 105 13.03 3.78 12.77
C ARG A 105 11.58 3.98 12.31
N LEU A 106 11.19 3.40 11.19
CA LEU A 106 9.80 3.41 10.71
C LEU A 106 8.88 2.75 11.75
N ALA A 107 9.26 1.58 12.27
CA ALA A 107 8.49 0.90 13.32
C ALA A 107 8.32 1.77 14.58
N GLU A 108 9.38 2.45 15.01
CA GLU A 108 9.33 3.37 16.15
C GLU A 108 8.43 4.57 15.89
N THR A 109 8.45 5.12 14.68
CA THR A 109 7.60 6.23 14.28
C THR A 109 6.13 5.82 14.25
N LEU A 110 5.81 4.71 13.58
CA LEU A 110 4.44 4.19 13.50
C LEU A 110 3.88 3.81 14.90
N SER A 111 4.73 3.34 15.82
CA SER A 111 4.29 3.02 17.18
C SER A 111 3.76 4.21 17.98
N LYS A 112 4.05 5.43 17.54
CA LYS A 112 3.58 6.68 18.17
C LYS A 112 2.28 7.19 17.53
N GLU A 113 1.91 6.65 16.37
CA GLU A 113 0.73 7.06 15.65
C GLU A 113 -0.56 6.51 16.29
N TYR A 114 -1.65 7.27 16.11
CA TYR A 114 -2.94 6.90 16.69
C TYR A 114 -3.43 5.55 16.16
N GLY A 115 -3.85 4.69 17.07
CA GLY A 115 -4.37 3.35 16.78
C GLY A 115 -3.31 2.24 16.85
N PHE A 116 -2.02 2.53 16.65
CA PHE A 116 -0.99 1.52 16.81
C PHE A 116 -0.72 1.25 18.30
N ARG A 117 -0.85 -0.02 18.69
CA ARG A 117 -0.53 -0.51 20.04
C ARG A 117 0.92 -0.99 20.11
N SER A 118 1.39 -1.60 19.04
CA SER A 118 2.79 -1.94 18.86
C SER A 118 3.13 -2.08 17.39
N VAL A 119 4.33 -1.67 17.01
CA VAL A 119 4.95 -1.96 15.73
C VAL A 119 6.38 -2.41 16.00
N ARG A 120 6.79 -3.54 15.43
CA ARG A 120 8.14 -4.08 15.62
C ARG A 120 8.68 -4.62 14.32
N TYR A 121 9.93 -4.32 14.03
CA TYR A 121 10.65 -4.99 12.96
C TYR A 121 10.93 -6.44 13.36
N VAL A 122 10.62 -7.39 12.50
CA VAL A 122 10.75 -8.83 12.75
C VAL A 122 11.69 -9.53 11.77
N GLY A 123 12.46 -8.77 11.01
CA GLY A 123 13.37 -9.28 9.98
C GLY A 123 12.70 -9.42 8.61
N ASN A 124 13.49 -9.75 7.59
CA ASN A 124 13.01 -10.00 6.22
C ASN A 124 12.08 -8.90 5.67
N ARG A 125 12.40 -7.62 5.96
CA ARG A 125 11.61 -6.46 5.56
C ARG A 125 10.16 -6.51 6.06
N SER A 126 9.93 -7.16 7.20
CA SER A 126 8.61 -7.36 7.78
C SER A 126 8.45 -6.62 9.10
N LEU A 127 7.26 -6.08 9.32
CA LEU A 127 6.83 -5.44 10.54
C LEU A 127 5.68 -6.24 11.17
N ALA A 128 5.77 -6.55 12.45
CA ALA A 128 4.66 -7.06 13.24
C ALA A 128 3.86 -5.88 13.81
N ILE A 129 2.55 -5.85 13.57
CA ILE A 129 1.65 -4.75 13.90
C ILE A 129 0.51 -5.24 14.80
N ASP A 130 0.21 -4.50 15.87
CA ASP A 130 -1.07 -4.53 16.59
C ASP A 130 -1.69 -3.14 16.47
N TYR A 131 -2.75 -3.04 15.66
CA TYR A 131 -3.50 -1.81 15.41
C TYR A 131 -4.95 -1.96 15.87
N ARG A 132 -5.47 -0.96 16.59
CA ARG A 132 -6.85 -0.94 17.08
C ARG A 132 -7.41 0.47 17.08
N ILE A 133 -8.58 0.61 16.49
CA ILE A 133 -9.31 1.86 16.48
C ILE A 133 -10.80 1.61 16.68
N SER A 134 -11.49 2.56 17.29
CA SER A 134 -12.95 2.56 17.39
C SER A 134 -13.48 3.97 17.27
N GLY A 135 -14.72 4.11 16.87
CA GLY A 135 -15.34 5.40 16.69
C GLY A 135 -16.73 5.28 16.06
N ARG A 136 -17.10 6.32 15.31
CA ARG A 136 -18.35 6.41 14.57
C ARG A 136 -18.06 6.63 13.08
N LEU A 137 -18.79 5.93 12.22
CA LEU A 137 -18.68 6.07 10.76
C LEU A 137 -19.49 7.27 10.28
N ASP A 138 -18.97 8.47 10.46
CA ASP A 138 -19.44 9.73 9.90
C ASP A 138 -18.63 10.17 8.68
N HIS A 139 -17.48 9.54 8.45
CA HIS A 139 -16.61 9.64 7.28
C HIS A 139 -16.10 8.25 6.89
N SER A 140 -15.50 8.13 5.71
CA SER A 140 -14.88 6.88 5.25
C SER A 140 -13.64 6.56 6.07
N PHE A 141 -13.38 5.27 6.29
CA PHE A 141 -12.22 4.77 7.01
C PHE A 141 -11.37 3.91 6.07
N VAL A 142 -10.07 4.06 6.14
CA VAL A 142 -9.09 3.30 5.33
C VAL A 142 -7.94 2.84 6.22
N PHE A 143 -7.49 1.60 6.02
CA PHE A 143 -6.32 1.05 6.72
C PHE A 143 -5.40 0.26 5.76
N PRO A 144 -4.08 0.45 5.78
CA PRO A 144 -3.41 1.57 6.42
C PRO A 144 -3.75 2.90 5.73
N PHE A 145 -3.69 3.98 6.48
CA PHE A 145 -3.84 5.33 5.93
C PHE A 145 -2.45 5.91 5.65
N ASN A 146 -2.24 6.42 4.45
CA ASN A 146 -1.05 7.15 4.09
C ASN A 146 -1.42 8.62 3.78
N PRO A 147 -1.02 9.58 4.64
CA PRO A 147 -1.31 10.99 4.42
C PRO A 147 -0.58 11.59 3.21
N ASP A 148 0.57 11.02 2.84
CA ASP A 148 1.41 11.53 1.76
C ASP A 148 0.92 11.12 0.35
N GLY A 149 -0.17 10.36 0.27
CA GLY A 149 -0.87 10.05 -1.00
C GLY A 149 -0.12 9.13 -1.95
N GLU A 150 1.02 8.58 -1.56
CA GLU A 150 1.69 7.55 -2.35
C GLU A 150 0.82 6.29 -2.43
N ALA A 151 0.89 5.60 -3.58
CA ALA A 151 0.02 4.48 -3.92
C ALA A 151 0.15 3.31 -2.95
N VAL A 152 -0.60 3.37 -1.85
CA VAL A 152 -0.79 2.25 -0.93
C VAL A 152 -2.11 1.57 -1.27
N VAL A 153 -2.07 0.29 -1.60
CA VAL A 153 -3.31 -0.50 -1.66
C VAL A 153 -3.81 -0.66 -0.23
N PRO A 154 -4.97 -0.10 0.11
CA PRO A 154 -5.50 -0.26 1.45
C PRO A 154 -5.82 -1.73 1.72
N PHE A 155 -5.50 -2.22 2.93
CA PHE A 155 -5.91 -3.56 3.34
C PHE A 155 -7.42 -3.61 3.51
N LEU A 156 -7.97 -2.54 4.08
CA LEU A 156 -9.39 -2.38 4.32
C LEU A 156 -9.83 -0.95 3.99
N ALA A 157 -10.96 -0.83 3.30
CA ALA A 157 -11.68 0.42 3.11
C ALA A 157 -13.13 0.26 3.56
N VAL A 158 -13.62 1.21 4.34
CA VAL A 158 -15.01 1.35 4.76
C VAL A 158 -15.53 2.66 4.18
N GLU A 159 -16.38 2.57 3.17
CA GLU A 159 -16.88 3.71 2.40
C GLU A 159 -18.33 4.01 2.74
N LEU A 160 -18.64 5.29 2.92
CA LEU A 160 -20.01 5.74 3.02
C LEU A 160 -20.65 5.79 1.61
N ARG A 161 -21.84 5.21 1.49
CA ARG A 161 -22.59 5.16 0.22
C ARG A 161 -24.00 5.70 0.43
N GLY A 162 -24.22 6.92 -0.05
CA GLY A 162 -25.46 7.64 0.23
C GLY A 162 -25.62 7.94 1.72
N LYS A 163 -26.87 8.04 2.19
CA LYS A 163 -27.15 8.43 3.58
C LYS A 163 -27.14 7.27 4.58
N ASP A 164 -27.47 6.06 4.13
CA ASP A 164 -27.80 4.92 4.99
C ASP A 164 -27.01 3.64 4.69
N ARG A 165 -25.99 3.70 3.82
CA ARG A 165 -25.21 2.53 3.45
C ARG A 165 -23.74 2.69 3.76
N VAL A 166 -23.13 1.58 4.14
CA VAL A 166 -21.69 1.43 4.33
C VAL A 166 -21.22 0.27 3.47
N ARG A 167 -20.20 0.48 2.66
CA ARG A 167 -19.53 -0.58 1.92
C ARG A 167 -18.19 -0.88 2.56
N VAL A 168 -18.00 -2.12 2.96
CA VAL A 168 -16.72 -2.69 3.40
C VAL A 168 -16.07 -3.35 2.20
N LYS A 169 -14.81 -3.08 1.93
CA LYS A 169 -13.98 -3.73 0.91
C LYS A 169 -12.57 -3.92 1.44
N ALA A 170 -12.02 -5.12 1.31
CA ALA A 170 -10.68 -5.42 1.78
C ALA A 170 -9.75 -5.86 0.63
N PRO A 171 -9.33 -4.92 -0.24
CA PRO A 171 -8.55 -5.24 -1.43
C PRO A 171 -7.17 -5.83 -1.09
N GLY A 172 -6.52 -5.41 0.01
CA GLY A 172 -5.25 -6.00 0.43
C GLY A 172 -5.36 -7.43 0.96
N PHE A 173 -6.58 -7.95 1.15
CA PHE A 173 -6.82 -9.35 1.55
C PHE A 173 -7.19 -10.23 0.36
N ALA A 174 -6.76 -9.86 -0.84
CA ALA A 174 -6.91 -10.66 -2.03
C ALA A 174 -5.60 -10.68 -2.83
N ASN A 175 -5.36 -11.79 -3.50
CA ASN A 175 -4.30 -11.94 -4.48
C ASN A 175 -4.87 -11.63 -5.87
N ASP A 176 -5.31 -10.38 -6.06
CA ASP A 176 -5.86 -9.91 -7.32
C ASP A 176 -4.76 -9.27 -8.18
N ASN A 177 -4.42 -9.91 -9.28
CA ASN A 177 -3.43 -9.39 -10.23
C ASN A 177 -3.89 -8.05 -10.88
N ASN A 178 -5.19 -7.74 -10.88
CA ASN A 178 -5.70 -6.47 -11.39
C ASN A 178 -5.47 -5.30 -10.43
N SER A 179 -5.50 -5.54 -9.13
CA SER A 179 -5.19 -4.50 -8.13
C SER A 179 -3.73 -4.06 -8.20
N THR A 180 -2.82 -4.97 -8.55
CA THR A 180 -1.40 -4.69 -8.77
C THR A 180 -1.16 -3.98 -10.11
N SER A 181 -2.00 -4.21 -11.12
CA SER A 181 -1.93 -3.51 -12.41
C SER A 181 -2.30 -2.03 -12.29
N ALA A 182 -3.18 -1.66 -11.37
CA ALA A 182 -3.52 -0.26 -11.08
C ALA A 182 -2.35 0.52 -10.46
N LEU A 183 -1.37 -0.16 -9.90
CA LEU A 183 -0.13 0.38 -9.34
C LEU A 183 1.04 0.37 -10.34
N GLY A 184 0.76 0.18 -11.64
CA GLY A 184 1.77 0.22 -12.68
C GLY A 184 2.89 -0.79 -12.45
N ASN A 185 2.63 -2.06 -12.71
CA ASN A 185 3.67 -3.12 -12.74
C ASN A 185 4.62 -3.15 -11.52
N ALA A 186 4.08 -2.87 -10.33
CA ALA A 186 4.83 -2.79 -9.08
C ALA A 186 5.42 -4.12 -8.60
N GLY A 187 5.30 -5.19 -9.38
CA GLY A 187 6.01 -6.44 -9.19
C GLY A 187 7.15 -6.54 -10.20
N SER A 188 8.36 -6.79 -9.74
CA SER A 188 9.42 -7.26 -10.64
C SER A 188 8.86 -8.44 -11.44
N PRO A 189 9.08 -8.53 -12.77
CA PRO A 189 8.62 -9.68 -13.58
C PRO A 189 9.05 -11.04 -13.03
N ASN A 190 10.08 -11.07 -12.18
CA ASN A 190 10.63 -12.25 -11.53
C ASN A 190 10.50 -12.19 -9.99
N GLY A 191 9.78 -11.22 -9.42
CA GLY A 191 9.56 -11.12 -7.98
C GLY A 191 8.33 -11.91 -7.50
N PRO A 192 8.24 -12.22 -6.20
CA PRO A 192 7.04 -12.85 -5.65
C PRO A 192 5.83 -11.95 -5.84
N SER A 193 4.70 -12.53 -6.25
CA SER A 193 3.42 -11.81 -6.32
C SER A 193 3.06 -11.24 -4.93
N PRO A 194 2.57 -9.99 -4.84
CA PRO A 194 2.21 -9.38 -3.56
C PRO A 194 1.31 -10.23 -2.66
N GLY A 195 0.45 -11.03 -3.25
CA GLY A 195 -0.46 -11.93 -2.51
C GLY A 195 0.07 -13.33 -2.23
N ALA A 196 1.33 -13.64 -2.63
CA ALA A 196 1.86 -15.01 -2.51
C ALA A 196 2.04 -15.49 -1.06
N SER A 197 2.14 -14.57 -0.09
CA SER A 197 2.36 -14.88 1.33
C SER A 197 1.12 -14.64 2.20
N LEU A 198 -0.05 -14.46 1.59
CA LEU A 198 -1.30 -14.23 2.34
C LEU A 198 -1.68 -15.48 3.15
N ASP A 199 -1.79 -15.31 4.46
CA ASP A 199 -2.28 -16.32 5.41
C ASP A 199 -3.00 -15.60 6.54
N GLY A 200 -4.31 -15.44 6.42
CA GLY A 200 -5.03 -14.63 7.38
C GLY A 200 -6.51 -14.94 7.50
N ARG A 201 -7.13 -14.21 8.40
CA ARG A 201 -8.56 -14.24 8.63
C ARG A 201 -9.09 -12.83 8.79
N PHE A 202 -10.11 -12.51 8.02
CA PHE A 202 -10.89 -11.29 8.21
C PHE A 202 -12.29 -11.64 8.70
N THR A 203 -12.75 -10.97 9.76
CA THR A 203 -14.06 -11.17 10.35
C THR A 203 -14.81 -9.86 10.41
N LEU A 204 -16.01 -9.82 9.83
CA LEU A 204 -16.98 -8.74 10.00
C LEU A 204 -18.09 -9.19 10.93
N THR A 205 -18.37 -8.41 11.99
CA THR A 205 -19.51 -8.63 12.89
C THR A 205 -20.40 -7.40 12.86
N THR A 206 -21.73 -7.59 12.78
CA THR A 206 -22.68 -6.48 12.67
C THR A 206 -24.06 -6.85 13.20
N ASP A 207 -24.78 -5.88 13.74
CA ASP A 207 -26.22 -5.90 13.99
C ASP A 207 -27.01 -5.10 12.93
N ALA A 208 -26.30 -4.49 11.95
CA ALA A 208 -26.91 -3.83 10.81
C ALA A 208 -27.44 -4.84 9.79
N GLU A 209 -28.41 -4.41 8.97
CA GLU A 209 -28.91 -5.22 7.84
C GLU A 209 -27.79 -5.44 6.81
N ILE A 210 -27.49 -6.70 6.49
CA ILE A 210 -26.54 -7.06 5.44
C ILE A 210 -27.28 -7.05 4.10
N VAL A 211 -26.98 -6.04 3.27
CA VAL A 211 -27.60 -5.87 1.95
C VAL A 211 -26.98 -6.83 0.93
N SER A 212 -25.67 -6.99 0.98
CA SER A 212 -24.93 -7.95 0.14
C SER A 212 -23.59 -8.29 0.76
N GLN A 213 -23.03 -9.41 0.37
CA GLN A 213 -21.68 -9.85 0.72
C GLN A 213 -21.23 -10.93 -0.26
N ASN A 214 -19.91 -11.24 -0.33
CA ASN A 214 -19.33 -12.21 -1.26
C ASN A 214 -18.70 -13.43 -0.58
N GLN A 215 -19.02 -13.72 0.67
CA GLN A 215 -18.55 -14.91 1.35
C GLN A 215 -19.50 -16.08 1.06
N GLU A 216 -18.98 -17.18 0.49
CA GLU A 216 -19.78 -18.30 -0.01
C GLU A 216 -20.58 -19.02 1.08
N GLU A 217 -20.01 -19.17 2.29
CA GLU A 217 -20.71 -19.81 3.41
C GLU A 217 -21.81 -18.91 4.03
N GLY A 218 -21.90 -17.65 3.59
CA GLY A 218 -22.87 -16.69 4.10
C GLY A 218 -22.57 -16.20 5.51
N THR A 219 -23.62 -15.78 6.21
CA THR A 219 -23.52 -15.20 7.54
C THR A 219 -23.87 -16.23 8.61
N LYS A 220 -23.21 -16.15 9.77
CA LYS A 220 -23.49 -16.98 10.94
C LYS A 220 -23.98 -16.10 12.09
N PRO A 221 -25.06 -16.47 12.78
CA PRO A 221 -25.51 -15.74 13.98
C PRO A 221 -24.48 -15.89 15.11
N THR A 222 -24.34 -14.85 15.91
CA THR A 222 -23.55 -14.85 17.13
C THR A 222 -24.46 -15.02 18.35
N ALA A 223 -23.91 -15.39 19.50
CA ALA A 223 -24.70 -15.61 20.72
C ALA A 223 -25.44 -14.36 21.24
N ASP A 224 -24.95 -13.18 20.87
CA ASP A 224 -25.51 -11.86 21.16
C ASP A 224 -26.52 -11.37 20.11
N GLY A 225 -26.94 -12.26 19.19
CA GLY A 225 -27.97 -11.96 18.17
C GLY A 225 -27.46 -11.14 16.97
N ARG A 226 -26.15 -10.93 16.85
CA ARG A 226 -25.53 -10.24 15.72
C ARG A 226 -25.22 -11.24 14.60
N HIS A 227 -24.77 -10.73 13.47
CA HIS A 227 -24.32 -11.53 12.33
C HIS A 227 -22.81 -11.44 12.19
N ARG A 228 -22.18 -12.57 11.86
CA ARG A 228 -20.74 -12.67 11.61
C ARG A 228 -20.48 -13.25 10.24
N ILE A 229 -19.57 -12.64 9.51
CA ILE A 229 -19.03 -13.13 8.25
C ILE A 229 -17.52 -13.34 8.44
N VAL A 230 -17.00 -14.47 7.97
CA VAL A 230 -15.58 -14.83 8.12
C VAL A 230 -15.01 -15.20 6.76
N TRP A 231 -13.97 -14.50 6.35
CA TRP A 231 -13.18 -14.84 5.18
C TRP A 231 -11.84 -15.43 5.63
N ALA A 232 -11.56 -16.65 5.18
CA ALA A 232 -10.20 -17.19 5.21
C ALA A 232 -9.45 -16.62 4.02
N VAL A 233 -8.33 -15.95 4.28
CA VAL A 233 -7.51 -15.28 3.27
C VAL A 233 -6.26 -16.08 3.05
N THR A 234 -6.06 -16.51 1.80
CA THR A 234 -4.93 -17.34 1.37
C THR A 234 -4.38 -16.83 0.04
N PRO A 235 -3.25 -17.33 -0.44
CA PRO A 235 -2.76 -16.99 -1.78
C PRO A 235 -3.73 -17.33 -2.91
N ALA A 236 -4.71 -18.20 -2.67
CA ALA A 236 -5.75 -18.55 -3.63
C ALA A 236 -6.95 -17.60 -3.63
N THR A 237 -7.07 -16.70 -2.63
CA THR A 237 -8.16 -15.73 -2.54
C THR A 237 -8.03 -14.69 -3.67
N ARG A 238 -8.90 -14.77 -4.67
CA ARG A 238 -8.88 -13.89 -5.85
C ARG A 238 -9.79 -12.66 -5.68
N GLU A 239 -10.90 -12.83 -5.00
CA GLU A 239 -11.86 -11.75 -4.79
C GLU A 239 -11.66 -11.13 -3.41
N ALA A 240 -11.57 -9.79 -3.38
CA ALA A 240 -11.46 -9.06 -2.14
C ALA A 240 -12.72 -9.26 -1.27
N PRO A 241 -12.59 -9.58 0.03
CA PRO A 241 -13.71 -9.60 0.96
C PRO A 241 -14.53 -8.31 0.84
N MET A 242 -15.84 -8.47 0.67
CA MET A 242 -16.76 -7.33 0.48
C MET A 242 -18.09 -7.58 1.18
N ALA A 243 -18.64 -6.50 1.78
CA ALA A 243 -20.01 -6.46 2.28
C ALA A 243 -20.60 -5.05 2.13
N VAL A 244 -21.92 -4.97 1.98
CA VAL A 244 -22.70 -3.74 2.03
C VAL A 244 -23.71 -3.86 3.16
N LEU A 245 -23.68 -2.89 4.06
CA LEU A 245 -24.54 -2.83 5.23
C LEU A 245 -25.49 -1.63 5.10
N ARG A 246 -26.72 -1.79 5.61
CA ARG A 246 -27.62 -0.65 5.84
C ARG A 246 -27.55 -0.26 7.31
N VAL A 247 -27.20 0.98 7.54
CA VAL A 247 -26.98 1.57 8.86
C VAL A 247 -27.91 2.77 9.05
N ARG A 248 -28.00 3.31 10.26
CA ARG A 248 -28.77 4.51 10.54
C ARG A 248 -28.34 5.65 9.59
N PRO A 249 -29.29 6.39 8.98
CA PRO A 249 -28.96 7.51 8.12
C PRO A 249 -28.11 8.58 8.84
N LEU A 250 -27.21 9.21 8.09
CA LEU A 250 -26.56 10.46 8.54
C LEU A 250 -27.57 11.60 8.52
N PRO A 251 -27.48 12.54 9.45
CA PRO A 251 -28.35 13.71 9.53
C PRO A 251 -28.27 14.60 8.28
#